data_284d16a29758835b80bf6b41714b069b
#
_entry.id   284d16a29758835b80bf6b41714b069b
#
_cell.length_a   1.000
_cell.length_b   1.000
_cell.length_c   1.000
_cell.angle_alpha   90.00
_cell.angle_beta   90.00
_cell.angle_gamma   90.00
#
_symmetry.space_group_name_H-M   'P 1'
#
loop_
_entity.id
_entity.type
_entity.pdbx_description
1 polymer ?
#
loop_
_entity_poly.entity_id
_entity_poly.type
_entity_poly.pdbx_seq_one_letter_code
_entity_poly.pdbx_strand_id
1 'polypeptide(L)'
;TCYEDAPDPFLYPICSRAMRACEEAGERAHLDLVVAAYVMKVLAHGGWRPELTLCCACGDADVSYFSAAAGGALCASCAREVAGAQEAGSSLMAWLRSLLTCTFDELLSAQVDAETALALLGVAHVWAATHLDARLRAMEFYLGV
;
A
#
# COMPACT_ATOMS: atom_id res chain seq x y z
N THR A 1 7.39 12.52 1.25
CA THR A 1 7.83 13.89 1.43
C THR A 1 8.78 14.29 0.32
N CYS A 2 8.57 15.44 -0.26
CA CYS A 2 9.42 15.98 -1.31
C CYS A 2 10.36 17.01 -0.71
N TYR A 3 11.58 17.05 -1.21
CA TYR A 3 12.54 18.07 -0.83
C TYR A 3 12.51 19.18 -1.89
N GLU A 4 12.45 20.42 -1.46
CA GLU A 4 12.30 21.53 -2.38
C GLU A 4 13.51 21.70 -3.29
N ASP A 5 14.71 21.48 -2.76
CA ASP A 5 15.95 21.70 -3.52
C ASP A 5 16.23 20.59 -4.52
N ALA A 6 15.60 19.42 -4.37
CA ALA A 6 15.82 18.27 -5.25
C ALA A 6 14.51 17.53 -5.46
N PRO A 7 13.57 18.10 -6.24
CA PRO A 7 12.28 17.47 -6.45
C PRO A 7 12.44 16.13 -7.14
N ASP A 8 11.77 15.13 -6.59
CA ASP A 8 11.76 13.79 -7.15
C ASP A 8 10.92 13.80 -8.43
N PRO A 9 11.49 13.42 -9.60
CA PRO A 9 10.76 13.44 -10.86
C PRO A 9 9.59 12.46 -10.90
N PHE A 10 9.53 11.49 -9.99
CA PHE A 10 8.39 10.59 -9.88
C PHE A 10 7.27 11.20 -9.04
N LEU A 11 7.60 11.83 -7.93
CA LEU A 11 6.58 12.28 -6.95
C LEU A 11 5.69 13.40 -7.49
N TYR A 12 6.25 14.34 -8.22
CA TYR A 12 5.44 15.44 -8.75
C TYR A 12 4.39 14.94 -9.78
N PRO A 13 4.77 14.15 -10.79
CA PRO A 13 3.78 13.63 -11.74
C PRO A 13 2.74 12.71 -11.10
N ILE A 14 3.13 11.87 -10.13
CA ILE A 14 2.17 10.97 -9.50
C ILE A 14 1.21 11.74 -8.60
N CYS A 15 1.64 12.78 -7.91
CA CYS A 15 0.75 13.65 -7.16
C CYS A 15 -0.28 14.31 -8.06
N SER A 16 0.15 14.86 -9.18
CA SER A 16 -0.72 15.50 -10.16
C SER A 16 -1.76 14.53 -10.71
N ARG A 17 -1.34 13.31 -11.08
CA ARG A 17 -2.23 12.29 -11.60
C ARG A 17 -3.23 11.83 -10.55
N ALA A 18 -2.79 11.67 -9.32
CA ALA A 18 -3.66 11.26 -8.23
C ALA A 18 -4.73 12.32 -7.94
N MET A 19 -4.36 13.59 -7.92
CA MET A 19 -5.31 14.67 -7.71
C MET A 19 -6.35 14.74 -8.82
N ARG A 20 -5.92 14.58 -10.07
CA ARG A 20 -6.83 14.54 -11.20
C ARG A 20 -7.78 13.35 -11.11
N ALA A 21 -7.25 12.18 -10.74
CA ALA A 21 -8.07 10.98 -10.58
C ALA A 21 -9.10 11.16 -9.47
N CYS A 22 -8.74 11.82 -8.39
CA CYS A 22 -9.70 12.12 -7.31
C CYS A 22 -10.82 13.03 -7.79
N GLU A 23 -10.52 14.00 -8.65
CA GLU A 23 -11.54 14.88 -9.24
C GLU A 23 -12.47 14.11 -10.20
N GLU A 24 -11.94 13.12 -10.90
CA GLU A 24 -12.70 12.32 -11.85
C GLU A 24 -13.50 11.20 -11.18
N ALA A 25 -13.17 10.85 -9.95
CA ALA A 25 -13.85 9.78 -9.24
C ALA A 25 -15.29 10.18 -8.93
N GLY A 26 -16.23 9.50 -9.54
CA GLY A 26 -17.64 9.80 -9.35
C GLY A 26 -18.26 9.11 -8.16
N GLU A 27 -17.57 8.12 -7.59
CA GLU A 27 -18.06 7.34 -6.47
C GLU A 27 -17.02 7.31 -5.36
N ARG A 28 -17.51 7.18 -4.12
CA ARG A 28 -16.62 7.10 -2.96
C ARG A 28 -15.67 5.91 -3.03
N ALA A 29 -16.15 4.78 -3.55
CA ALA A 29 -15.32 3.58 -3.70
C ALA A 29 -14.11 3.85 -4.60
N HIS A 30 -14.31 4.54 -5.71
CA HIS A 30 -13.21 4.89 -6.61
C HIS A 30 -12.26 5.90 -5.96
N LEU A 31 -12.78 6.84 -5.20
CA LEU A 31 -11.96 7.80 -4.48
C LEU A 31 -11.06 7.08 -3.47
N ASP A 32 -11.63 6.18 -2.68
CA ASP A 32 -10.87 5.40 -1.70
C ASP A 32 -9.80 4.56 -2.39
N LEU A 33 -10.14 3.97 -3.53
CA LEU A 33 -9.21 3.15 -4.32
C LEU A 33 -8.03 3.98 -4.82
N VAL A 34 -8.29 5.17 -5.34
CA VAL A 34 -7.25 6.07 -5.85
C VAL A 34 -6.33 6.52 -4.71
N VAL A 35 -6.89 6.87 -3.56
CA VAL A 35 -6.10 7.29 -2.41
C VAL A 35 -5.22 6.15 -1.92
N ALA A 36 -5.77 4.94 -1.81
CA ALA A 36 -5.00 3.76 -1.42
C ALA A 36 -3.85 3.50 -2.39
N ALA A 37 -4.13 3.57 -3.70
CA ALA A 37 -3.12 3.37 -4.73
C ALA A 37 -2.02 4.44 -4.65
N TYR A 38 -2.38 5.68 -4.44
CA TYR A 38 -1.42 6.77 -4.31
C TYR A 38 -0.46 6.51 -3.14
N VAL A 39 -1.01 6.19 -1.97
CA VAL A 39 -0.20 5.91 -0.78
C VAL A 39 0.75 4.75 -1.02
N MET A 40 0.25 3.64 -1.57
CA MET A 40 1.07 2.46 -1.83
C MET A 40 2.15 2.72 -2.86
N LYS A 41 1.83 3.45 -3.94
CA LYS A 41 2.80 3.77 -4.99
C LYS A 41 3.92 4.68 -4.49
N VAL A 42 3.57 5.69 -3.70
CA VAL A 42 4.56 6.62 -3.16
C VAL A 42 5.49 5.90 -2.19
N LEU A 43 4.95 5.06 -1.32
CA LEU A 43 5.77 4.29 -0.38
C LEU A 43 6.64 3.27 -1.09
N ALA A 44 6.12 2.62 -2.13
CA ALA A 44 6.90 1.67 -2.92
C ALA A 44 8.08 2.36 -3.61
N HIS A 45 7.86 3.55 -4.12
CA HIS A 45 8.92 4.36 -4.73
C HIS A 45 9.99 4.73 -3.69
N GLY A 46 9.58 4.96 -2.46
CA GLY A 46 10.48 5.28 -1.36
C GLY A 46 11.20 4.07 -0.76
N GLY A 47 11.01 2.89 -1.29
CA GLY A 47 11.66 1.67 -0.82
C GLY A 47 10.81 0.76 0.07
N TRP A 48 9.56 1.11 0.34
CA TRP A 48 8.66 0.31 1.17
C TRP A 48 7.59 -0.38 0.32
N ARG A 49 8.05 -1.25 -0.58
CA ARG A 49 7.14 -2.04 -1.41
C ARG A 49 6.83 -3.36 -0.70
N PRO A 50 5.55 -3.68 -0.46
CA PRO A 50 5.21 -4.96 0.16
C PRO A 50 5.45 -6.14 -0.79
N GLU A 51 5.86 -7.26 -0.24
CA GLU A 51 5.91 -8.51 -1.01
C GLU A 51 4.51 -9.12 -1.03
N LEU A 52 3.92 -9.26 -2.20
CA LEU A 52 2.53 -9.71 -2.36
C LEU A 52 2.37 -10.99 -3.16
N THR A 53 3.45 -11.52 -3.71
CA THR A 53 3.38 -12.71 -4.55
C THR A 53 3.81 -13.98 -3.83
N LEU A 54 4.70 -13.84 -2.83
CA LEU A 54 5.22 -14.95 -2.06
C LEU A 54 5.15 -14.61 -0.58
N CYS A 55 5.11 -15.63 0.26
CA CYS A 55 5.21 -15.42 1.70
C CYS A 55 6.55 -14.77 2.03
N CYS A 56 6.52 -13.61 2.69
CA CYS A 56 7.74 -12.89 3.00
C CYS A 56 8.59 -13.58 4.09
N ALA A 57 8.05 -14.60 4.75
CA ALA A 57 8.78 -15.36 5.77
C ALA A 57 9.37 -16.66 5.22
N CYS A 58 8.65 -17.42 4.40
CA CYS A 58 9.11 -18.74 3.94
C CYS A 58 9.17 -18.89 2.42
N GLY A 59 8.64 -17.95 1.66
CA GLY A 59 8.66 -17.99 0.21
C GLY A 59 7.56 -18.82 -0.45
N ASP A 60 6.58 -19.29 0.32
CA ASP A 60 5.46 -20.06 -0.21
C ASP A 60 4.59 -19.17 -1.11
N ALA A 61 4.14 -19.72 -2.24
CA ALA A 61 3.28 -18.98 -3.18
C ALA A 61 1.83 -18.90 -2.72
N ASP A 62 1.42 -19.75 -1.77
CA ASP A 62 0.04 -19.76 -1.27
C ASP A 62 -0.11 -18.77 -0.12
N VAL A 63 -0.32 -17.50 -0.46
CA VAL A 63 -0.44 -16.43 0.52
C VAL A 63 -1.90 -16.01 0.67
N SER A 64 -2.34 -15.89 1.91
CA SER A 64 -3.72 -15.51 2.23
C SER A 64 -3.81 -14.54 3.40
N TYR A 65 -2.68 -14.11 3.94
CA TYR A 65 -2.60 -13.16 5.04
C TYR A 65 -1.70 -12.00 4.67
N PHE A 66 -1.87 -10.88 5.34
CA PHE A 66 -1.06 -9.69 5.15
C PHE A 66 -0.63 -9.13 6.49
N SER A 67 0.64 -8.74 6.60
CA SER A 67 1.15 -8.08 7.79
C SER A 67 2.07 -6.93 7.37
N ALA A 68 1.73 -5.73 7.80
CA ALA A 68 2.57 -4.56 7.57
C ALA A 68 3.91 -4.70 8.30
N ALA A 69 3.88 -5.23 9.51
CA ALA A 69 5.09 -5.41 10.32
C ALA A 69 6.04 -6.45 9.72
N ALA A 70 5.49 -7.51 9.11
CA ALA A 70 6.30 -8.55 8.48
C ALA A 70 6.80 -8.16 7.09
N GLY A 71 6.18 -7.17 6.47
CA GLY A 71 6.63 -6.68 5.16
C GLY A 71 5.79 -7.13 3.98
N GLY A 72 4.64 -7.73 4.20
CA GLY A 72 3.75 -8.09 3.11
C GLY A 72 2.93 -9.34 3.35
N ALA A 73 2.81 -10.18 2.32
CA ALA A 73 1.97 -11.36 2.34
C ALA A 73 2.58 -12.50 3.16
N LEU A 74 1.73 -13.29 3.76
CA LEU A 74 2.12 -14.45 4.57
C LEU A 74 1.23 -15.65 4.20
N CYS A 75 1.80 -16.84 4.26
CA CYS A 75 1.01 -18.06 4.20
C CYS A 75 0.36 -18.30 5.56
N ALA A 76 -0.63 -19.22 5.59
CA ALA A 76 -1.37 -19.48 6.81
C ALA A 76 -0.48 -19.97 7.97
N SER A 77 0.54 -20.76 7.65
CA SER A 77 1.47 -21.28 8.67
C SER A 77 2.29 -20.17 9.31
N CYS A 78 2.87 -19.28 8.50
CA CYS A 78 3.69 -18.19 8.99
C CYS A 78 2.85 -17.13 9.71
N ALA A 79 1.62 -16.92 9.25
CA ALA A 79 0.73 -15.93 9.85
C ALA A 79 0.41 -16.26 11.31
N ARG A 80 0.41 -17.53 11.69
CA ARG A 80 0.16 -17.91 13.07
C ARG A 80 1.23 -17.41 14.03
N GLU A 81 2.44 -17.22 13.53
CA GLU A 81 3.57 -16.79 14.35
C GLU A 81 3.80 -15.28 14.32
N VAL A 82 3.03 -14.57 13.52
CA VAL A 82 3.17 -13.12 13.37
C VAL A 82 1.96 -12.45 14.02
N ALA A 83 2.21 -11.69 15.08
CA ALA A 83 1.16 -10.93 15.74
C ALA A 83 0.66 -9.83 14.82
N GLY A 84 -0.66 -9.69 14.74
CA GLY A 84 -1.28 -8.66 13.92
C GLY A 84 -1.44 -9.01 12.45
N ALA A 85 -1.11 -10.23 12.03
CA ALA A 85 -1.37 -10.65 10.67
C ALA A 85 -2.87 -10.72 10.42
N GLN A 86 -3.33 -10.13 9.32
CA GLN A 86 -4.74 -10.06 8.97
C GLN A 86 -5.04 -10.99 7.80
N GLU A 87 -6.15 -11.69 7.90
CA GLU A 87 -6.59 -12.53 6.80
C GLU A 87 -6.98 -11.67 5.61
N ALA A 88 -6.44 -12.01 4.45
CA ALA A 88 -6.74 -11.33 3.20
C ALA A 88 -7.04 -12.41 2.16
N GLY A 89 -8.26 -12.46 1.68
CA GLY A 89 -8.64 -13.41 0.64
C GLY A 89 -7.86 -13.17 -0.64
N SER A 90 -7.93 -14.15 -1.56
CA SER A 90 -7.23 -14.04 -2.84
C SER A 90 -7.66 -12.80 -3.63
N SER A 91 -8.93 -12.40 -3.51
CA SER A 91 -9.45 -11.20 -4.16
C SER A 91 -8.77 -9.94 -3.63
N LEU A 92 -8.65 -9.81 -2.31
CA LEU A 92 -7.99 -8.65 -1.71
C LEU A 92 -6.51 -8.62 -2.04
N MET A 93 -5.84 -9.76 -2.06
CA MET A 93 -4.43 -9.85 -2.44
C MET A 93 -4.23 -9.41 -3.89
N ALA A 94 -5.14 -9.80 -4.78
CA ALA A 94 -5.09 -9.37 -6.18
C ALA A 94 -5.27 -7.85 -6.29
N TRP A 95 -6.17 -7.27 -5.53
CA TRP A 95 -6.37 -5.83 -5.49
C TRP A 95 -5.14 -5.09 -4.98
N LEU A 96 -4.49 -5.61 -3.94
CA LEU A 96 -3.26 -5.01 -3.41
C LEU A 96 -2.16 -4.96 -4.48
N ARG A 97 -2.02 -6.02 -5.26
CA ARG A 97 -1.08 -6.03 -6.38
C ARG A 97 -1.46 -4.99 -7.42
N SER A 98 -2.75 -4.87 -7.71
CA SER A 98 -3.25 -3.88 -8.68
C SER A 98 -2.98 -2.44 -8.24
N LEU A 99 -3.04 -2.16 -6.94
CA LEU A 99 -2.72 -0.82 -6.44
C LEU A 99 -1.30 -0.39 -6.80
N LEU A 100 -0.39 -1.34 -6.91
CA LEU A 100 1.01 -1.07 -7.23
C LEU A 100 1.28 -1.05 -8.73
N THR A 101 0.55 -1.83 -9.52
CA THR A 101 0.85 -2.06 -10.93
C THR A 101 -0.07 -1.34 -11.90
N CYS A 102 -1.32 -1.07 -11.52
CA CYS A 102 -2.27 -0.41 -12.39
C CYS A 102 -2.13 1.10 -12.35
N THR A 103 -2.47 1.76 -13.44
CA THR A 103 -2.55 3.23 -13.49
C THR A 103 -3.83 3.69 -12.80
N PHE A 104 -3.90 4.99 -12.47
CA PHE A 104 -5.11 5.54 -11.88
C PHE A 104 -6.31 5.43 -12.84
N ASP A 105 -6.08 5.59 -14.13
CA ASP A 105 -7.15 5.45 -15.14
C ASP A 105 -7.70 4.03 -15.16
N GLU A 106 -6.82 3.04 -15.06
CA GLU A 106 -7.25 1.64 -14.98
C GLU A 106 -8.06 1.36 -13.72
N LEU A 107 -7.65 1.96 -12.60
CA LEU A 107 -8.37 1.82 -11.34
C LEU A 107 -9.74 2.49 -11.38
N LEU A 108 -9.85 3.66 -12.02
CA LEU A 108 -11.12 4.35 -12.17
C LEU A 108 -12.10 3.57 -13.06
N SER A 109 -11.58 2.78 -13.99
CA SER A 109 -12.39 1.96 -14.88
C SER A 109 -12.76 0.62 -14.26
N ALA A 110 -12.12 0.22 -13.17
CA ALA A 110 -12.36 -1.06 -12.53
C ALA A 110 -13.66 -1.03 -11.73
N GLN A 111 -14.29 -2.19 -11.62
CA GLN A 111 -15.45 -2.35 -10.75
C GLN A 111 -14.97 -2.78 -9.37
N VAL A 112 -15.27 -1.96 -8.38
CA VAL A 112 -14.92 -2.23 -6.99
C VAL A 112 -16.09 -1.85 -6.11
N ASP A 113 -16.42 -2.70 -5.15
CA ASP A 113 -17.45 -2.39 -4.17
C ASP A 113 -16.89 -1.53 -3.04
N ALA A 114 -17.77 -0.82 -2.35
CA ALA A 114 -17.38 0.12 -1.29
C ALA A 114 -16.63 -0.58 -0.15
N GLU A 115 -17.02 -1.80 0.16
CA GLU A 115 -16.41 -2.58 1.24
C GLU A 115 -14.96 -2.94 0.91
N THR A 116 -14.71 -3.41 -0.31
CA THR A 116 -13.36 -3.74 -0.76
C THR A 116 -12.49 -2.49 -0.82
N ALA A 117 -13.00 -1.40 -1.36
CA ALA A 117 -12.25 -0.14 -1.44
C ALA A 117 -11.87 0.37 -0.05
N LEU A 118 -12.78 0.30 0.90
CA LEU A 118 -12.51 0.70 2.27
C LEU A 118 -11.47 -0.20 2.93
N ALA A 119 -11.53 -1.51 2.67
CA ALA A 119 -10.54 -2.44 3.19
C ALA A 119 -9.14 -2.14 2.64
N LEU A 120 -9.05 -1.83 1.34
CA LEU A 120 -7.79 -1.46 0.71
C LEU A 120 -7.22 -0.16 1.28
N LEU A 121 -8.09 0.81 1.52
CA LEU A 121 -7.66 2.07 2.15
C LEU A 121 -7.14 1.81 3.56
N GLY A 122 -7.80 0.93 4.31
CA GLY A 122 -7.35 0.52 5.64
C GLY A 122 -5.98 -0.14 5.62
N VAL A 123 -5.74 -1.04 4.67
CA VAL A 123 -4.44 -1.69 4.51
C VAL A 123 -3.36 -0.66 4.17
N ALA A 124 -3.66 0.24 3.26
CA ALA A 124 -2.70 1.29 2.87
C ALA A 124 -2.37 2.20 4.07
N HIS A 125 -3.37 2.53 4.88
CA HIS A 125 -3.18 3.33 6.08
C HIS A 125 -2.27 2.62 7.09
N VAL A 126 -2.51 1.35 7.35
CA VAL A 126 -1.69 0.56 8.28
C VAL A 126 -0.26 0.43 7.76
N TRP A 127 -0.11 0.18 6.46
CA TRP A 127 1.20 0.09 5.83
C TRP A 127 1.98 1.40 5.98
N ALA A 128 1.33 2.52 5.69
CA ALA A 128 1.95 3.84 5.81
C ALA A 128 2.32 4.14 7.26
N ALA A 129 1.41 3.91 8.19
CA ALA A 129 1.67 4.18 9.60
C ALA A 129 2.84 3.36 10.14
N THR A 130 2.91 2.07 9.77
CA THR A 130 3.97 1.18 10.22
C THR A 130 5.34 1.64 9.72
N HIS A 131 5.44 1.98 8.45
CA HIS A 131 6.74 2.30 7.86
C HIS A 131 7.17 3.74 8.10
N LEU A 132 6.24 4.67 8.18
CA LEU A 132 6.56 6.04 8.55
C LEU A 132 6.98 6.14 10.02
N ASP A 133 6.31 5.39 10.90
CA ASP A 133 6.68 5.34 12.30
C ASP A 133 8.10 4.79 12.48
N ALA A 134 8.42 3.71 11.78
CA ALA A 134 9.76 3.14 11.82
C ALA A 134 10.82 4.14 11.36
N ARG A 135 10.51 4.91 10.32
CA ARG A 135 11.43 5.92 9.80
C ARG A 135 11.63 7.04 10.81
N LEU A 136 10.57 7.49 11.46
CA LEU A 136 10.65 8.54 12.47
C LEU A 136 11.49 8.08 13.66
N ARG A 137 11.34 6.84 14.10
CA ARG A 137 12.16 6.28 15.17
C ARG A 137 13.63 6.21 14.80
N ALA A 138 13.92 5.81 13.56
CA ALA A 138 15.28 5.76 13.06
C ALA A 138 15.90 7.15 13.03
N MET A 139 15.15 8.15 12.61
CA MET A 139 15.60 9.54 12.58
C MET A 139 15.85 10.07 13.98
N GLU A 140 14.96 9.78 14.93
CA GLU A 140 15.13 10.19 16.32
C GLU A 140 16.41 9.59 16.91
N PHE A 141 16.63 8.31 16.67
CA PHE A 141 17.85 7.64 17.12
C PHE A 141 19.10 8.29 16.52
N TYR A 142 19.09 8.54 15.22
CA TYR A 142 20.22 9.11 14.51
C TYR A 142 20.55 10.52 15.00
N LEU A 143 19.52 11.32 15.27
CA LEU A 143 19.68 12.69 15.72
C LEU A 143 19.91 12.81 17.23
N GLY A 144 19.81 11.73 17.97
CA GLY A 144 20.02 11.75 19.41
C GLY A 144 18.86 12.37 20.19
N VAL A 145 17.66 12.29 19.64
CA VAL A 145 16.45 12.90 20.25
C VAL A 145 15.64 11.84 21.00
#